data_8a41d8ded05d7517843fe6ea2ee3f528
#
_entry.id   8a41d8ded05d7517843fe6ea2ee3f528
#
_cell.length_a   1.000
_cell.length_b   1.000
_cell.length_c   1.000
_cell.angle_alpha   90.00
_cell.angle_beta   90.00
_cell.angle_gamma   90.00
#
_symmetry.space_group_name_H-M   'P 1'
#
loop_
_entity.id
_entity.type
_entity.pdbx_description
1 polymer ?
#
loop_
_entity_poly.entity_id
_entity_poly.type
_entity_poly.pdbx_seq_one_letter_code
_entity_poly.pdbx_strand_id
1 'polypeptide(L)'
;MERPARLCGLWALLLYAGRGGVAAPAESQPPVTNLSVSVENLCTIIWTWNPPEGASPNCSLKYFSHFGNKQDKKIAPETHRSKEVPLNERICLQVGSQCSTNESEKPSILVEKCISPPEGDPESAVTELQCIWHNLRYMKCTWLPGRNTSPDTNYTLYYWHNSLGKILQCENIYREGQHIACSFNLTKVKDSSFEQHSVQVMVKDNAGKIRPSFNIVPLTSHVKPDPPHIKNLSFQNGDLYVQWTNPQNFQSKCLSYEVEVNNSHAETHDIFYVEEAKCQNTEFERNLEGTICFMVPGVLPDTLNTVRIRVKTNKLCYEDDKLWSNWSQAMSIGQKANPTFYITTLLIIPVIVAAAVIVLLLYLKSTGRSMTSMRSKPKKKLTL
;
A
#
# COMPACT_ATOMS: atom_id res chain seq x y z
N MET A 1 -84.48 -0.56 60.73
CA MET A 1 -84.64 -1.85 61.43
C MET A 1 -83.27 -2.46 61.55
N GLU A 2 -82.82 -2.44 62.68
CA GLU A 2 -82.16 -3.41 63.60
C GLU A 2 -80.68 -3.61 63.35
N ARG A 3 -79.96 -3.18 64.42
CA ARG A 3 -78.68 -3.75 64.94
C ARG A 3 -78.98 -5.11 65.58
N PRO A 4 -77.91 -5.99 65.82
CA PRO A 4 -76.86 -5.77 66.80
C PRO A 4 -75.53 -6.44 66.40
N ALA A 5 -74.46 -6.07 66.97
CA ALA A 5 -73.75 -6.30 68.26
C ALA A 5 -72.51 -7.18 68.12
N ARG A 6 -71.37 -6.59 68.44
CA ARG A 6 -70.21 -7.05 69.26
C ARG A 6 -69.56 -8.42 69.00
N LEU A 7 -68.21 -8.39 68.81
CA LEU A 7 -67.30 -9.09 69.69
C LEU A 7 -65.86 -8.59 69.50
N CYS A 8 -65.19 -8.24 70.58
CA CYS A 8 -63.81 -7.89 70.80
C CYS A 8 -62.89 -9.06 70.48
N GLY A 9 -61.79 -8.84 69.77
CA GLY A 9 -60.63 -9.70 69.68
C GLY A 9 -59.38 -8.86 69.72
N LEU A 10 -58.75 -8.77 70.91
CA LEU A 10 -57.39 -8.21 71.05
C LEU A 10 -56.42 -9.12 70.36
N TRP A 11 -55.78 -8.65 69.31
CA TRP A 11 -54.53 -9.20 68.75
C TRP A 11 -53.39 -8.21 68.96
N ALA A 12 -52.41 -8.62 69.81
CA ALA A 12 -51.20 -7.92 70.13
C ALA A 12 -50.30 -7.91 68.82
N LEU A 13 -50.18 -6.73 68.20
CA LEU A 13 -49.19 -6.49 67.14
C LEU A 13 -47.78 -6.42 67.79
N LEU A 14 -47.04 -7.49 67.75
CA LEU A 14 -45.59 -7.49 67.91
C LEU A 14 -44.96 -6.65 66.80
N LEU A 15 -44.57 -5.43 67.07
CA LEU A 15 -43.70 -4.60 66.27
C LEU A 15 -42.29 -5.22 66.26
N TYR A 16 -42.02 -6.04 65.25
CA TYR A 16 -40.66 -6.37 64.86
C TYR A 16 -40.03 -5.16 64.30
N ALA A 17 -39.28 -4.40 65.08
CA ALA A 17 -38.36 -3.37 64.57
C ALA A 17 -37.23 -4.07 63.86
N GLY A 18 -37.45 -4.37 62.54
CA GLY A 18 -36.36 -4.71 61.68
C GLY A 18 -35.44 -3.50 61.58
N ARG A 19 -34.27 -3.60 62.23
CA ARG A 19 -33.13 -2.73 61.92
C ARG A 19 -32.77 -2.94 60.44
N GLY A 20 -33.37 -2.13 59.57
CA GLY A 20 -32.84 -1.90 58.24
C GLY A 20 -31.45 -1.35 58.43
N GLY A 21 -30.44 -2.23 58.30
CA GLY A 21 -29.08 -1.75 58.15
C GLY A 21 -29.05 -0.89 56.88
N VAL A 22 -28.95 0.41 57.06
CA VAL A 22 -28.57 1.31 55.95
C VAL A 22 -27.20 0.81 55.53
N ALA A 23 -27.14 0.11 54.39
CA ALA A 23 -25.88 -0.25 53.77
C ALA A 23 -25.10 1.06 53.61
N ALA A 24 -23.95 1.14 54.25
CA ALA A 24 -23.06 2.28 54.05
C ALA A 24 -22.86 2.46 52.52
N PRO A 25 -22.89 3.69 52.01
CA PRO A 25 -22.66 3.92 50.57
C PRO A 25 -21.33 3.27 50.22
N ALA A 26 -21.35 2.37 49.20
CA ALA A 26 -20.17 1.69 48.74
C ALA A 26 -19.08 2.73 48.47
N GLU A 27 -18.02 2.67 49.28
CA GLU A 27 -16.91 3.60 49.19
C GLU A 27 -16.28 3.49 47.81
N SER A 28 -16.18 4.60 47.06
CA SER A 28 -15.52 4.63 45.75
C SER A 28 -14.03 4.72 45.98
N GLN A 29 -13.24 4.03 45.17
CA GLN A 29 -11.79 4.17 45.18
C GLN A 29 -11.37 5.63 44.97
N PRO A 30 -10.33 6.11 45.67
CA PRO A 30 -9.80 7.45 45.41
C PRO A 30 -9.15 7.52 44.03
N PRO A 31 -9.10 8.72 43.38
CA PRO A 31 -8.53 8.89 42.07
C PRO A 31 -7.01 8.77 42.10
N VAL A 32 -6.42 8.46 40.95
CA VAL A 32 -4.97 8.50 40.75
C VAL A 32 -4.43 9.91 40.98
N THR A 33 -3.18 10.02 41.43
CA THR A 33 -2.53 11.29 41.70
C THR A 33 -1.36 11.57 40.75
N ASN A 34 -0.94 12.81 40.59
CA ASN A 34 0.22 13.25 39.79
C ASN A 34 0.19 12.74 38.34
N LEU A 35 -0.98 12.69 37.70
CA LEU A 35 -1.07 12.33 36.29
C LEU A 35 -0.33 13.36 35.44
N SER A 36 0.76 12.91 34.80
CA SER A 36 1.64 13.71 33.95
C SER A 36 1.75 13.12 32.55
N VAL A 37 2.25 13.93 31.60
CA VAL A 37 2.45 13.50 30.21
C VAL A 37 3.77 14.06 29.69
N SER A 38 4.51 13.22 28.96
CA SER A 38 5.77 13.58 28.30
C SER A 38 5.81 13.01 26.88
N VAL A 39 6.65 13.59 26.03
CA VAL A 39 6.94 13.06 24.70
C VAL A 39 8.32 12.44 24.74
N GLU A 40 8.40 11.18 24.39
CA GLU A 40 9.61 10.46 24.14
C GLU A 40 9.78 10.33 22.62
N ASN A 41 10.96 10.58 22.11
CA ASN A 41 11.21 10.64 20.66
C ASN A 41 10.33 11.69 19.94
N LEU A 42 9.76 11.37 18.76
CA LEU A 42 8.94 12.31 17.98
C LEU A 42 7.44 12.15 18.22
N CYS A 43 6.96 10.91 18.29
CA CYS A 43 5.54 10.57 18.31
C CYS A 43 5.17 9.59 19.43
N THR A 44 6.08 9.22 20.31
CA THR A 44 5.81 8.34 21.45
C THR A 44 5.45 9.21 22.66
N ILE A 45 4.20 9.13 23.07
CA ILE A 45 3.68 9.91 24.19
C ILE A 45 3.51 8.96 25.38
N ILE A 46 4.01 9.37 26.56
CA ILE A 46 3.96 8.59 27.78
C ILE A 46 3.20 9.37 28.82
N TRP A 47 2.17 8.74 29.39
CA TRP A 47 1.45 9.19 30.56
C TRP A 47 1.90 8.37 31.77
N THR A 48 2.17 9.02 32.87
CA THR A 48 2.53 8.41 34.15
C THR A 48 1.69 8.98 35.26
N TRP A 49 1.37 8.19 36.28
CA TRP A 49 0.60 8.58 37.43
C TRP A 49 1.08 7.85 38.69
N ASN A 50 0.71 8.37 39.83
CA ASN A 50 0.94 7.73 41.10
C ASN A 50 -0.33 7.01 41.54
N PRO A 51 -0.20 5.92 42.36
CA PRO A 51 -1.32 5.29 43.01
C PRO A 51 -2.15 6.29 43.83
N PRO A 52 -3.45 6.05 43.98
CA PRO A 52 -4.29 6.91 44.81
C PRO A 52 -3.83 6.92 46.28
N GLU A 53 -3.82 8.08 46.89
CA GLU A 53 -3.57 8.24 48.29
C GLU A 53 -4.77 7.72 49.11
N GLY A 54 -4.54 6.91 50.14
CA GLY A 54 -5.61 6.36 51.00
C GLY A 54 -6.30 5.12 50.42
N ALA A 55 -5.73 4.48 49.42
CA ALA A 55 -6.22 3.16 48.95
C ALA A 55 -6.13 2.14 50.08
N SER A 56 -7.11 1.22 50.14
CA SER A 56 -7.13 0.14 51.15
C SER A 56 -5.87 -0.73 51.05
N PRO A 57 -5.17 -1.02 52.17
CA PRO A 57 -3.92 -1.80 52.13
C PRO A 57 -4.14 -3.25 51.61
N ASN A 58 -5.37 -3.76 51.67
CA ASN A 58 -5.71 -5.11 51.19
C ASN A 58 -6.19 -5.10 49.73
N CYS A 59 -6.12 -3.96 49.02
CA CYS A 59 -6.59 -3.81 47.66
C CYS A 59 -5.45 -4.02 46.65
N SER A 60 -5.62 -5.02 45.77
CA SER A 60 -4.77 -5.12 44.57
C SER A 60 -5.28 -4.14 43.54
N LEU A 61 -4.61 -2.99 43.40
CA LEU A 61 -5.00 -1.94 42.50
C LEU A 61 -4.76 -2.33 41.04
N LYS A 62 -5.76 -2.06 40.21
CA LYS A 62 -5.65 -2.02 38.76
C LYS A 62 -6.12 -0.67 38.25
N TYR A 63 -5.52 -0.21 37.15
CA TYR A 63 -5.86 1.06 36.51
C TYR A 63 -6.59 0.78 35.24
N PHE A 64 -7.69 1.50 35.01
CA PHE A 64 -8.36 1.51 33.73
C PHE A 64 -8.12 2.85 33.05
N SER A 65 -7.74 2.80 31.80
CA SER A 65 -7.39 3.99 31.04
C SER A 65 -7.92 3.92 29.62
N HIS A 66 -8.29 5.06 29.04
CA HIS A 66 -8.72 5.15 27.63
C HIS A 66 -8.41 6.53 27.04
N PHE A 67 -8.20 6.55 25.72
CA PHE A 67 -8.04 7.77 24.94
C PHE A 67 -9.39 8.13 24.32
N GLY A 68 -9.97 9.27 24.69
CA GLY A 68 -11.21 9.82 24.10
C GLY A 68 -12.36 8.85 23.83
N ASN A 69 -12.11 7.74 23.16
CA ASN A 69 -13.06 6.70 22.83
C ASN A 69 -12.96 5.53 23.82
N LYS A 70 -14.10 5.09 24.41
CA LYS A 70 -14.18 3.96 25.35
C LYS A 70 -13.75 2.61 24.75
N GLN A 71 -13.69 2.49 23.42
CA GLN A 71 -13.24 1.26 22.74
C GLN A 71 -11.74 0.95 22.96
N ASP A 72 -10.92 1.96 23.28
CA ASP A 72 -9.49 1.80 23.60
C ASP A 72 -9.25 1.65 25.10
N LYS A 73 -10.13 0.97 25.83
CA LYS A 73 -10.00 0.76 27.27
C LYS A 73 -8.94 -0.30 27.54
N LYS A 74 -7.90 0.06 28.31
CA LYS A 74 -6.91 -0.86 28.86
C LYS A 74 -7.08 -0.95 30.35
N ILE A 75 -7.00 -2.17 30.92
CA ILE A 75 -6.98 -2.42 32.35
C ILE A 75 -5.65 -3.13 32.66
N ALA A 76 -4.85 -2.56 33.55
CA ALA A 76 -3.52 -3.06 33.84
C ALA A 76 -3.03 -2.57 35.21
N PRO A 77 -2.07 -3.27 35.86
CA PRO A 77 -1.52 -2.86 37.15
C PRO A 77 -0.45 -1.75 37.01
N GLU A 78 0.06 -1.50 35.81
CA GLU A 78 1.10 -0.50 35.56
C GLU A 78 0.59 0.91 35.80
N THR A 79 1.46 1.79 36.31
CA THR A 79 1.20 3.20 36.56
C THR A 79 1.62 4.10 35.39
N HIS A 80 1.70 3.53 34.20
CA HIS A 80 1.99 4.27 32.97
C HIS A 80 1.23 3.71 31.78
N ARG A 81 1.06 4.54 30.78
CA ARG A 81 0.57 4.15 29.47
C ARG A 81 1.28 4.96 28.39
N SER A 82 1.81 4.26 27.40
CA SER A 82 2.38 4.89 26.20
C SER A 82 1.45 4.71 25.00
N LYS A 83 1.55 5.66 24.08
CA LYS A 83 0.89 5.57 22.77
C LYS A 83 1.77 6.21 21.72
N GLU A 84 1.95 5.51 20.62
CA GLU A 84 2.59 6.06 19.43
C GLU A 84 1.52 6.71 18.55
N VAL A 85 1.59 8.03 18.43
CA VAL A 85 0.58 8.82 17.70
C VAL A 85 1.18 10.16 17.26
N PRO A 86 0.90 10.62 16.01
CA PRO A 86 1.37 11.92 15.54
C PRO A 86 0.72 13.06 16.35
N LEU A 87 1.54 13.98 16.86
CA LEU A 87 1.09 15.09 17.71
C LEU A 87 0.56 16.28 16.86
N ASN A 88 -0.30 15.99 15.90
CA ASN A 88 -0.96 17.00 15.06
C ASN A 88 -2.25 17.54 15.68
N GLU A 89 -2.83 16.78 16.62
CA GLU A 89 -4.07 17.12 17.33
C GLU A 89 -3.90 16.98 18.84
N ARG A 90 -4.86 17.51 19.59
CA ARG A 90 -4.90 17.36 21.04
C ARG A 90 -5.28 15.93 21.42
N ILE A 91 -4.49 15.31 22.32
CA ILE A 91 -4.67 13.93 22.77
C ILE A 91 -4.83 13.91 24.28
N CYS A 92 -5.90 13.29 24.76
CA CYS A 92 -6.23 13.21 26.17
C CYS A 92 -6.30 11.76 26.61
N LEU A 93 -5.65 11.43 27.72
CA LEU A 93 -5.80 10.17 28.42
C LEU A 93 -6.64 10.39 29.68
N GLN A 94 -7.64 9.53 29.88
CA GLN A 94 -8.42 9.42 31.10
C GLN A 94 -8.01 8.15 31.85
N VAL A 95 -7.75 8.28 33.16
CA VAL A 95 -7.28 7.18 33.99
C VAL A 95 -8.10 7.13 35.28
N GLY A 96 -8.49 5.94 35.69
CA GLY A 96 -9.11 5.67 36.98
C GLY A 96 -8.51 4.42 37.62
N SER A 97 -8.76 4.21 38.91
CA SER A 97 -8.34 3.07 39.69
C SER A 97 -9.52 2.20 40.11
N GLN A 98 -9.30 0.91 40.24
CA GLN A 98 -10.24 -0.06 40.77
C GLN A 98 -9.52 -1.12 41.60
N CYS A 99 -10.21 -1.67 42.61
CA CYS A 99 -9.72 -2.79 43.38
C CYS A 99 -10.09 -4.11 42.69
N SER A 100 -9.11 -5.00 42.49
CA SER A 100 -9.36 -6.30 41.85
C SER A 100 -9.73 -7.38 42.85
N THR A 101 -9.51 -7.17 44.18
CA THR A 101 -9.82 -8.10 45.25
C THR A 101 -11.21 -7.90 45.86
N ASN A 102 -11.82 -6.74 45.63
CA ASN A 102 -13.14 -6.40 46.14
C ASN A 102 -14.02 -5.80 45.02
N GLU A 103 -14.82 -6.64 44.37
CA GLU A 103 -15.74 -6.25 43.30
C GLU A 103 -16.91 -5.35 43.77
N SER A 104 -17.10 -5.26 45.10
CA SER A 104 -18.14 -4.40 45.69
C SER A 104 -17.77 -2.94 45.77
N GLU A 105 -16.47 -2.62 45.65
CA GLU A 105 -15.99 -1.24 45.63
C GLU A 105 -16.20 -0.61 44.23
N LYS A 106 -16.72 0.61 44.25
CA LYS A 106 -16.90 1.35 42.99
C LYS A 106 -15.54 1.86 42.48
N PRO A 107 -15.31 1.81 41.13
CA PRO A 107 -14.14 2.41 40.56
C PRO A 107 -14.05 3.89 40.90
N SER A 108 -12.83 4.46 40.89
CA SER A 108 -12.61 5.87 41.06
C SER A 108 -13.22 6.71 39.97
N ILE A 109 -13.37 8.00 40.22
CA ILE A 109 -13.58 8.98 39.15
C ILE A 109 -12.36 9.00 38.22
N LEU A 110 -12.59 9.38 36.95
CA LEU A 110 -11.55 9.51 35.94
C LEU A 110 -10.80 10.84 36.13
N VAL A 111 -9.47 10.76 36.06
CA VAL A 111 -8.58 11.94 35.98
C VAL A 111 -8.13 12.04 34.54
N GLU A 112 -8.18 13.23 33.98
CA GLU A 112 -7.78 13.49 32.59
C GLU A 112 -6.48 14.31 32.51
N LYS A 113 -5.61 13.94 31.58
CA LYS A 113 -4.45 14.73 31.19
C LYS A 113 -4.29 14.72 29.69
N CYS A 114 -4.19 15.92 29.12
CA CYS A 114 -4.05 16.12 27.68
C CYS A 114 -2.67 16.67 27.34
N ILE A 115 -2.23 16.35 26.12
CA ILE A 115 -1.14 17.02 25.44
C ILE A 115 -1.70 17.70 24.18
N SER A 116 -1.28 18.91 23.93
CA SER A 116 -1.66 19.68 22.75
C SER A 116 -0.54 19.64 21.71
N PRO A 117 -0.87 19.84 20.43
CA PRO A 117 0.15 20.01 19.41
C PRO A 117 1.10 21.16 19.75
N PRO A 118 2.33 21.17 19.22
CA PRO A 118 3.24 22.30 19.34
C PRO A 118 2.59 23.61 18.87
N GLU A 119 3.04 24.72 19.46
CA GLU A 119 2.58 26.05 19.08
C GLU A 119 2.90 26.38 17.62
N GLY A 120 2.10 27.22 17.00
CA GLY A 120 2.20 27.68 15.63
C GLY A 120 0.85 27.81 14.95
N ASP A 121 0.82 28.58 13.87
CA ASP A 121 -0.37 28.71 13.04
C ASP A 121 -0.71 27.37 12.34
N PRO A 122 -1.90 26.79 12.54
CA PRO A 122 -2.31 25.56 11.88
C PRO A 122 -2.20 25.60 10.35
N GLU A 123 -2.45 26.75 9.72
CA GLU A 123 -2.37 26.92 8.27
C GLU A 123 -0.91 26.96 7.76
N SER A 124 0.07 27.13 8.64
CA SER A 124 1.50 27.04 8.31
C SER A 124 2.05 25.62 8.34
N ALA A 125 1.33 24.67 8.91
CA ALA A 125 1.71 23.26 8.95
C ALA A 125 1.82 22.68 7.53
N VAL A 126 2.82 21.83 7.29
CA VAL A 126 2.94 21.15 5.98
C VAL A 126 1.78 20.21 5.77
N THR A 127 1.36 20.08 4.51
CA THR A 127 0.28 19.18 4.10
C THR A 127 0.82 18.04 3.24
N GLU A 128 0.03 16.98 3.09
CA GLU A 128 0.37 15.79 2.30
C GLU A 128 1.73 15.15 2.67
N LEU A 129 2.06 15.20 3.97
CA LEU A 129 3.27 14.54 4.46
C LEU A 129 3.12 13.03 4.35
N GLN A 130 3.81 12.43 3.39
CA GLN A 130 3.85 10.98 3.15
C GLN A 130 5.28 10.51 2.96
N CYS A 131 5.50 9.27 3.37
CA CYS A 131 6.81 8.63 3.23
C CYS A 131 6.64 7.24 2.59
N ILE A 132 7.53 6.91 1.67
CA ILE A 132 7.56 5.64 0.96
C ILE A 132 8.90 4.97 1.22
N TRP A 133 8.89 3.70 1.60
CA TRP A 133 10.08 2.91 1.79
C TRP A 133 10.45 2.21 0.49
N HIS A 134 11.48 2.71 -0.17
CA HIS A 134 11.93 2.23 -1.46
C HIS A 134 12.88 1.05 -1.32
N ASN A 135 12.48 -0.06 -1.91
CA ASN A 135 13.26 -1.30 -2.03
C ASN A 135 13.89 -1.78 -0.72
N LEU A 136 13.25 -1.52 0.41
CA LEU A 136 13.73 -1.81 1.77
C LEU A 136 15.13 -1.21 2.08
N ARG A 137 15.54 -0.15 1.38
CA ARG A 137 16.85 0.49 1.53
C ARG A 137 16.78 1.89 2.07
N TYR A 138 15.95 2.74 1.49
CA TYR A 138 15.82 4.13 1.88
C TYR A 138 14.37 4.57 1.94
N MET A 139 14.08 5.50 2.81
CA MET A 139 12.78 6.15 2.89
C MET A 139 12.85 7.51 2.21
N LYS A 140 11.85 7.79 1.38
CA LYS A 140 11.63 9.10 0.77
C LYS A 140 10.36 9.68 1.32
N CYS A 141 10.46 10.83 1.99
CA CYS A 141 9.32 11.60 2.46
C CYS A 141 9.10 12.82 1.56
N THR A 142 7.84 13.12 1.28
CA THR A 142 7.43 14.28 0.49
C THR A 142 6.32 15.04 1.20
N TRP A 143 6.25 16.35 1.02
CA TRP A 143 5.20 17.21 1.58
C TRP A 143 4.99 18.46 0.74
N LEU A 144 3.84 19.11 0.92
CA LEU A 144 3.56 20.43 0.38
C LEU A 144 3.72 21.51 1.49
N PRO A 145 4.22 22.70 1.16
CA PRO A 145 4.21 23.84 2.07
C PRO A 145 2.79 24.13 2.59
N GLY A 146 2.70 24.59 3.83
CA GLY A 146 1.45 25.11 4.37
C GLY A 146 1.03 26.42 3.65
N ARG A 147 -0.25 26.75 3.71
CA ARG A 147 -0.82 27.93 3.02
C ARG A 147 -0.21 29.25 3.51
N ASN A 148 0.05 29.36 4.80
CA ASN A 148 0.60 30.56 5.44
C ASN A 148 2.11 30.46 5.63
N THR A 149 2.84 30.00 4.60
CA THR A 149 4.31 29.90 4.66
C THR A 149 4.99 30.80 3.64
N SER A 150 6.16 31.33 4.01
CA SER A 150 7.01 32.06 3.08
C SER A 150 7.60 31.10 2.02
N PRO A 151 7.76 31.54 0.76
CA PRO A 151 8.48 30.78 -0.25
C PRO A 151 9.92 30.38 0.16
N ASP A 152 10.54 31.19 1.03
CA ASP A 152 11.90 30.99 1.53
C ASP A 152 11.95 30.17 2.82
N THR A 153 10.85 29.50 3.21
CA THR A 153 10.82 28.67 4.41
C THR A 153 11.84 27.53 4.30
N ASN A 154 12.77 27.51 5.27
CA ASN A 154 13.80 26.47 5.34
C ASN A 154 13.29 25.29 6.17
N TYR A 155 12.75 24.31 5.49
CA TYR A 155 12.22 23.11 6.12
C TYR A 155 13.33 22.17 6.57
N THR A 156 13.07 21.44 7.68
CA THR A 156 13.91 20.37 8.20
C THR A 156 13.03 19.19 8.55
N LEU A 157 13.42 17.99 8.11
CA LEU A 157 12.78 16.74 8.48
C LEU A 157 13.63 16.02 9.53
N TYR A 158 13.01 15.64 10.63
CA TYR A 158 13.58 14.78 11.66
C TYR A 158 12.91 13.40 11.59
N TYR A 159 13.69 12.36 11.86
CA TYR A 159 13.16 10.98 11.87
C TYR A 159 13.77 10.18 13.02
N TRP A 160 13.02 9.18 13.45
CA TRP A 160 13.39 8.24 14.48
C TRP A 160 12.75 6.87 14.24
N HIS A 161 13.43 5.80 14.62
CA HIS A 161 12.91 4.43 14.71
C HIS A 161 13.64 3.65 15.79
N ASN A 162 13.10 2.52 16.23
CA ASN A 162 13.57 1.76 17.40
C ASN A 162 15.06 1.36 17.37
N SER A 163 15.67 1.23 16.20
CA SER A 163 17.10 0.89 16.09
C SER A 163 18.03 2.10 16.17
N LEU A 164 17.48 3.31 16.35
CA LEU A 164 18.27 4.55 16.50
C LEU A 164 18.36 4.95 17.98
N GLY A 165 19.57 5.24 18.43
CA GLY A 165 19.81 5.76 19.79
C GLY A 165 19.42 7.23 19.96
N LYS A 166 19.11 7.98 18.89
CA LYS A 166 18.76 9.40 18.91
C LYS A 166 17.93 9.77 17.70
N ILE A 167 17.22 10.89 17.79
CA ILE A 167 16.55 11.51 16.64
C ILE A 167 17.60 12.00 15.65
N LEU A 168 17.42 11.68 14.37
CA LEU A 168 18.29 12.12 13.29
C LEU A 168 17.59 13.17 12.43
N GLN A 169 18.39 14.00 11.79
CA GLN A 169 17.96 15.00 10.83
C GLN A 169 18.23 14.50 9.42
N CYS A 170 17.31 14.75 8.51
CA CYS A 170 17.52 14.46 7.09
C CYS A 170 18.40 15.54 6.46
N GLU A 171 19.52 15.12 5.86
CA GLU A 171 20.56 16.04 5.37
C GLU A 171 20.23 16.60 3.98
N ASN A 172 19.51 15.83 3.13
CA ASN A 172 19.28 16.18 1.73
C ASN A 172 17.81 16.53 1.49
N ILE A 173 17.48 17.80 1.69
CA ILE A 173 16.17 18.35 1.34
C ILE A 173 16.25 18.97 -0.05
N TYR A 174 15.31 18.63 -0.94
CA TYR A 174 15.25 19.10 -2.31
C TYR A 174 13.80 19.33 -2.76
N ARG A 175 13.63 20.05 -3.87
CA ARG A 175 12.31 20.28 -4.47
C ARG A 175 12.07 19.32 -5.61
N GLU A 176 10.86 18.79 -5.68
CA GLU A 176 10.37 17.92 -6.74
C GLU A 176 9.00 18.42 -7.23
N GLY A 177 9.04 19.27 -8.24
CA GLY A 177 7.86 20.02 -8.66
C GLY A 177 7.35 20.96 -7.57
N GLN A 178 6.12 20.78 -7.13
CA GLN A 178 5.52 21.55 -6.02
C GLN A 178 5.86 20.97 -4.65
N HIS A 179 6.28 19.70 -4.57
CA HIS A 179 6.62 19.05 -3.34
C HIS A 179 8.05 19.38 -2.89
N ILE A 180 8.23 19.34 -1.59
CA ILE A 180 9.54 19.28 -0.96
C ILE A 180 9.76 17.83 -0.55
N ALA A 181 10.97 17.33 -0.73
CA ALA A 181 11.31 15.95 -0.51
C ALA A 181 12.57 15.81 0.34
N CYS A 182 12.64 14.73 1.08
CA CYS A 182 13.86 14.27 1.74
C CYS A 182 14.00 12.77 1.67
N SER A 183 15.24 12.29 1.45
CA SER A 183 15.54 10.86 1.38
C SER A 183 16.63 10.51 2.39
N PHE A 184 16.42 9.42 3.14
CA PHE A 184 17.37 8.93 4.14
C PHE A 184 17.41 7.40 4.18
N ASN A 185 18.57 6.85 4.53
CA ASN A 185 18.78 5.39 4.54
C ASN A 185 18.20 4.74 5.80
N LEU A 186 17.55 3.60 5.60
CA LEU A 186 17.01 2.74 6.66
C LEU A 186 17.74 1.38 6.78
N THR A 187 18.98 1.28 6.32
CA THR A 187 19.74 0.03 6.28
C THR A 187 20.03 -0.60 7.64
N LYS A 188 19.80 0.12 8.74
CA LYS A 188 19.99 -0.38 10.12
C LYS A 188 18.74 -1.03 10.72
N VAL A 189 17.63 -1.03 10.03
CA VAL A 189 16.44 -1.77 10.46
C VAL A 189 16.66 -3.24 10.17
N LYS A 190 17.22 -3.95 11.16
CA LYS A 190 17.47 -5.40 11.07
C LYS A 190 16.24 -6.23 11.40
N ASP A 191 15.91 -6.99 10.52
CA ASP A 191 15.35 -8.34 10.24
C ASP A 191 14.55 -9.12 11.27
N SER A 192 14.11 -8.70 12.39
CA SER A 192 13.47 -9.72 13.24
C SER A 192 11.97 -9.57 13.51
N SER A 193 11.33 -8.56 13.03
CA SER A 193 9.84 -8.47 12.99
C SER A 193 9.42 -7.09 12.51
N PHE A 194 9.28 -6.91 11.23
CA PHE A 194 8.74 -5.67 10.63
C PHE A 194 7.36 -5.29 11.18
N GLU A 195 6.63 -6.27 11.72
CA GLU A 195 5.25 -6.12 12.20
C GLU A 195 5.07 -5.13 13.36
N GLN A 196 6.15 -4.77 14.07
CA GLN A 196 6.09 -3.86 15.22
C GLN A 196 6.94 -2.60 15.06
N HIS A 197 7.51 -2.36 13.89
CA HIS A 197 8.39 -1.24 13.67
C HIS A 197 7.75 -0.16 12.81
N SER A 198 7.88 1.07 13.28
CA SER A 198 7.47 2.27 12.56
C SER A 198 8.63 3.26 12.46
N VAL A 199 8.56 4.15 11.50
CA VAL A 199 9.41 5.34 11.41
C VAL A 199 8.56 6.53 11.77
N GLN A 200 8.95 7.23 12.83
CA GLN A 200 8.36 8.49 13.25
C GLN A 200 9.07 9.63 12.51
N VAL A 201 8.33 10.53 11.93
CA VAL A 201 8.86 11.70 11.22
C VAL A 201 8.22 12.99 11.70
N MET A 202 8.99 14.06 11.70
CA MET A 202 8.52 15.40 12.00
C MET A 202 9.12 16.38 11.01
N VAL A 203 8.29 17.23 10.42
CA VAL A 203 8.72 18.36 9.58
C VAL A 203 8.48 19.66 10.33
N LYS A 204 9.49 20.49 10.43
CA LYS A 204 9.40 21.85 10.96
C LYS A 204 10.34 22.77 10.18
N ASP A 205 10.29 24.06 10.43
CA ASP A 205 11.31 25.00 9.97
C ASP A 205 12.34 25.29 11.08
N ASN A 206 13.50 25.80 10.67
CA ASN A 206 14.57 26.13 11.62
C ASN A 206 14.30 27.42 12.44
N ALA A 207 13.41 28.25 11.95
CA ALA A 207 13.07 29.52 12.59
C ALA A 207 11.90 29.43 13.59
N GLY A 208 11.24 28.25 13.68
CA GLY A 208 10.08 28.04 14.54
C GLY A 208 8.85 28.84 14.13
N LYS A 209 8.75 29.22 12.84
CA LYS A 209 7.65 30.01 12.30
C LYS A 209 6.47 29.15 11.83
N ILE A 210 6.71 27.89 11.46
CA ILE A 210 5.68 26.98 11.06
C ILE A 210 5.31 26.03 12.21
N ARG A 211 4.06 25.63 12.24
CA ARG A 211 3.62 24.57 13.14
C ARG A 211 4.21 23.23 12.72
N PRO A 212 4.93 22.51 13.59
CA PRO A 212 5.46 21.18 13.26
C PRO A 212 4.38 20.19 12.86
N SER A 213 4.67 19.37 11.84
CA SER A 213 3.80 18.30 11.38
C SER A 213 4.46 16.95 11.59
N PHE A 214 3.69 15.97 12.05
CA PHE A 214 4.17 14.65 12.41
C PHE A 214 3.50 13.57 11.56
N ASN A 215 4.22 12.48 11.31
CA ASN A 215 3.67 11.26 10.74
C ASN A 215 4.36 10.02 11.32
N ILE A 216 3.65 8.90 11.31
CA ILE A 216 4.15 7.58 11.69
C ILE A 216 3.95 6.66 10.52
N VAL A 217 5.03 6.05 10.04
CA VAL A 217 5.03 5.17 8.88
C VAL A 217 5.35 3.75 9.33
N PRO A 218 4.35 2.86 9.39
CA PRO A 218 4.61 1.45 9.66
C PRO A 218 5.50 0.86 8.57
N LEU A 219 6.50 0.06 8.95
CA LEU A 219 7.42 -0.57 7.99
C LEU A 219 6.77 -1.72 7.21
N THR A 220 5.58 -2.15 7.61
CA THR A 220 4.75 -3.11 6.88
C THR A 220 3.88 -2.46 5.80
N SER A 221 3.84 -1.14 5.75
CA SER A 221 3.05 -0.37 4.79
C SER A 221 3.91 0.56 3.94
N HIS A 222 3.34 1.10 2.86
CA HIS A 222 4.00 2.08 2.00
C HIS A 222 5.36 1.65 1.42
N VAL A 223 5.51 0.33 1.15
CA VAL A 223 6.71 -0.24 0.55
C VAL A 223 6.58 -0.26 -0.97
N LYS A 224 7.54 0.35 -1.66
CA LYS A 224 7.62 0.36 -3.12
C LYS A 224 8.87 -0.39 -3.58
N PRO A 225 8.72 -1.58 -4.21
CA PRO A 225 9.85 -2.31 -4.79
C PRO A 225 10.47 -1.59 -5.99
N ASP A 226 11.73 -1.89 -6.30
CA ASP A 226 12.32 -1.58 -7.59
C ASP A 226 11.68 -2.47 -8.69
N PRO A 227 11.73 -2.06 -9.97
CA PRO A 227 11.20 -2.89 -11.06
C PRO A 227 11.95 -4.22 -11.18
N PRO A 228 11.27 -5.30 -11.58
CA PRO A 228 11.93 -6.55 -11.93
C PRO A 228 12.84 -6.37 -13.12
N HIS A 229 13.81 -7.29 -13.29
CA HIS A 229 14.68 -7.30 -14.44
C HIS A 229 14.36 -8.51 -15.32
N ILE A 230 13.85 -8.26 -16.54
CA ILE A 230 13.58 -9.31 -17.53
C ILE A 230 14.93 -9.88 -17.98
N LYS A 231 15.10 -11.20 -17.86
CA LYS A 231 16.33 -11.92 -18.22
C LYS A 231 16.24 -12.51 -19.62
N ASN A 232 15.10 -13.11 -19.93
CA ASN A 232 14.91 -13.84 -21.16
C ASN A 232 13.45 -13.86 -21.61
N LEU A 233 13.25 -13.86 -22.91
CA LEU A 233 12.01 -14.17 -23.60
C LEU A 233 12.26 -15.33 -24.56
N SER A 234 11.40 -16.35 -24.58
CA SER A 234 11.51 -17.47 -25.51
C SER A 234 10.15 -18.01 -25.91
N PHE A 235 10.05 -18.49 -27.16
CA PHE A 235 8.87 -19.20 -27.62
C PHE A 235 9.08 -20.71 -27.52
N GLN A 236 8.09 -21.42 -26.99
CA GLN A 236 8.04 -22.89 -26.98
C GLN A 236 6.60 -23.35 -27.21
N ASN A 237 6.38 -24.25 -28.18
CA ASN A 237 5.07 -24.81 -28.50
C ASN A 237 3.95 -23.78 -28.79
N GLY A 238 4.29 -22.56 -29.23
CA GLY A 238 3.33 -21.50 -29.48
C GLY A 238 3.02 -20.59 -28.29
N ASP A 239 3.68 -20.81 -27.15
CA ASP A 239 3.55 -19.98 -25.95
C ASP A 239 4.81 -19.14 -25.71
N LEU A 240 4.62 -17.95 -25.15
CA LEU A 240 5.71 -17.05 -24.76
C LEU A 240 6.10 -17.27 -23.31
N TYR A 241 7.33 -17.65 -23.08
CA TYR A 241 7.93 -17.79 -21.76
C TYR A 241 8.71 -16.52 -21.39
N VAL A 242 8.30 -15.91 -20.28
CA VAL A 242 8.89 -14.69 -19.74
C VAL A 242 9.65 -15.03 -18.46
N GLN A 243 10.94 -14.69 -18.42
CA GLN A 243 11.81 -14.96 -17.26
C GLN A 243 12.37 -13.65 -16.72
N TRP A 244 12.31 -13.47 -15.38
CA TRP A 244 12.83 -12.28 -14.71
C TRP A 244 13.42 -12.61 -13.35
N THR A 245 14.19 -11.66 -12.81
CA THR A 245 14.66 -11.68 -11.44
C THR A 245 13.95 -10.63 -10.60
N ASN A 246 13.70 -10.96 -9.34
CA ASN A 246 13.11 -10.04 -8.38
C ASN A 246 14.03 -8.86 -8.06
N PRO A 247 13.45 -7.74 -7.62
CA PRO A 247 14.21 -6.74 -6.92
C PRO A 247 14.89 -7.37 -5.69
N GLN A 248 16.13 -6.93 -5.44
CA GLN A 248 16.87 -7.36 -4.25
C GLN A 248 16.07 -7.07 -2.97
N ASN A 249 16.34 -7.87 -1.92
CA ASN A 249 15.74 -7.76 -0.58
C ASN A 249 14.30 -8.26 -0.43
N PHE A 250 13.64 -8.74 -1.49
CA PHE A 250 12.30 -9.29 -1.40
C PHE A 250 12.28 -10.81 -1.62
N GLN A 251 11.51 -11.50 -0.80
CA GLN A 251 11.17 -12.91 -1.05
C GLN A 251 10.06 -13.00 -2.10
N SER A 252 10.17 -13.96 -3.03
CA SER A 252 9.20 -14.11 -4.13
C SER A 252 7.75 -14.27 -3.65
N LYS A 253 7.53 -14.99 -2.54
CA LYS A 253 6.20 -15.18 -1.94
C LYS A 253 5.55 -13.88 -1.43
N CYS A 254 6.34 -12.82 -1.22
CA CYS A 254 5.88 -11.53 -0.72
C CYS A 254 5.55 -10.54 -1.84
N LEU A 255 5.60 -10.97 -3.10
CA LEU A 255 5.44 -10.13 -4.28
C LEU A 255 4.31 -10.61 -5.16
N SER A 256 3.63 -9.67 -5.81
CA SER A 256 2.65 -9.89 -6.89
C SER A 256 3.08 -9.10 -8.11
N TYR A 257 2.91 -9.67 -9.30
CA TYR A 257 3.41 -9.12 -10.55
C TYR A 257 2.28 -8.78 -11.50
N GLU A 258 2.58 -7.85 -12.37
CA GLU A 258 1.77 -7.53 -13.54
C GLU A 258 2.69 -7.59 -14.77
N VAL A 259 2.35 -8.52 -15.67
CA VAL A 259 3.07 -8.75 -16.93
C VAL A 259 2.23 -8.19 -18.05
N GLU A 260 2.77 -7.23 -18.76
CA GLU A 260 2.14 -6.60 -19.92
C GLU A 260 2.81 -7.12 -21.19
N VAL A 261 2.00 -7.60 -22.12
CA VAL A 261 2.44 -8.05 -23.43
C VAL A 261 1.73 -7.22 -24.49
N ASN A 262 2.50 -6.47 -25.25
CA ASN A 262 2.01 -5.63 -26.35
C ASN A 262 2.42 -6.24 -27.69
N ASN A 263 1.43 -6.61 -28.51
CA ASN A 263 1.65 -7.13 -29.85
C ASN A 263 1.52 -6.01 -30.88
N SER A 264 2.57 -5.77 -31.65
CA SER A 264 2.62 -4.67 -32.62
C SER A 264 1.68 -4.83 -33.82
N HIS A 265 1.15 -6.04 -34.05
CA HIS A 265 0.31 -6.34 -35.22
C HIS A 265 -1.18 -6.31 -34.93
N ALA A 266 -1.55 -6.77 -33.71
CA ALA A 266 -2.94 -6.85 -33.30
C ALA A 266 -3.44 -5.60 -32.57
N GLU A 267 -2.56 -4.63 -32.29
CA GLU A 267 -2.83 -3.49 -31.40
C GLU A 267 -3.41 -3.91 -30.05
N THR A 268 -3.17 -5.20 -29.67
CA THR A 268 -3.64 -5.74 -28.42
C THR A 268 -2.67 -5.47 -27.29
N HIS A 269 -3.23 -5.20 -26.14
CA HIS A 269 -2.53 -4.86 -24.92
C HIS A 269 -3.06 -5.80 -23.82
N ASP A 270 -2.34 -6.91 -23.61
CA ASP A 270 -2.75 -7.92 -22.67
C ASP A 270 -2.00 -7.75 -21.34
N ILE A 271 -2.75 -7.78 -20.23
CA ILE A 271 -2.21 -7.63 -18.89
C ILE A 271 -2.54 -8.89 -18.10
N PHE A 272 -1.50 -9.52 -17.54
CA PHE A 272 -1.60 -10.71 -16.71
C PHE A 272 -1.20 -10.40 -15.27
N TYR A 273 -2.07 -10.76 -14.32
CA TYR A 273 -1.77 -10.68 -12.90
C TYR A 273 -1.22 -12.00 -12.40
N VAL A 274 -0.03 -12.00 -11.81
CA VAL A 274 0.70 -13.21 -11.42
C VAL A 274 1.05 -13.13 -9.93
N GLU A 275 0.48 -14.03 -9.13
CA GLU A 275 0.78 -14.15 -7.69
C GLU A 275 1.83 -15.24 -7.41
N GLU A 276 1.75 -16.36 -8.14
CA GLU A 276 2.75 -17.42 -8.10
C GLU A 276 3.28 -17.68 -9.51
N ALA A 277 4.49 -17.21 -9.77
CA ALA A 277 5.12 -17.39 -11.07
C ALA A 277 5.94 -18.68 -11.10
N LYS A 278 5.41 -19.69 -11.76
CA LYS A 278 6.09 -20.97 -12.04
C LYS A 278 5.93 -21.33 -13.51
N CYS A 279 7.04 -21.70 -14.16
CA CYS A 279 6.98 -22.40 -15.41
C CYS A 279 6.83 -23.90 -15.11
N GLN A 280 5.81 -24.54 -15.66
CA GLN A 280 5.56 -25.99 -15.47
C GLN A 280 6.58 -26.89 -16.20
N ASN A 281 7.67 -26.35 -16.75
CA ASN A 281 8.63 -27.11 -17.54
C ASN A 281 9.97 -27.25 -16.85
N THR A 282 10.32 -28.46 -16.50
CA THR A 282 11.50 -28.91 -15.73
C THR A 282 12.86 -28.61 -16.34
N GLU A 283 12.98 -28.27 -17.63
CA GLU A 283 14.26 -27.91 -18.25
C GLU A 283 14.72 -26.48 -17.92
N PHE A 284 13.78 -25.54 -17.68
CA PHE A 284 14.09 -24.17 -17.31
C PHE A 284 14.37 -23.99 -15.81
N GLU A 285 13.82 -24.85 -14.95
CA GLU A 285 14.04 -24.78 -13.50
C GLU A 285 15.49 -25.08 -13.08
N ARG A 286 16.24 -25.84 -13.87
CA ARG A 286 17.57 -26.33 -13.50
C ARG A 286 18.71 -25.31 -13.61
N ASN A 287 18.53 -24.20 -14.32
CA ASN A 287 19.67 -23.36 -14.70
C ASN A 287 19.72 -21.97 -14.10
N LEU A 288 18.74 -21.53 -13.27
CA LEU A 288 18.70 -20.13 -12.81
C LEU A 288 18.10 -20.04 -11.38
N GLU A 289 18.94 -20.26 -10.37
CA GLU A 289 18.61 -19.92 -8.99
C GLU A 289 18.13 -18.46 -8.90
N GLY A 290 16.93 -18.22 -8.34
CA GLY A 290 16.37 -16.88 -8.15
C GLY A 290 15.65 -16.29 -9.37
N THR A 291 15.46 -17.05 -10.46
CA THR A 291 14.70 -16.61 -11.63
C THR A 291 13.25 -17.08 -11.53
N ILE A 292 12.34 -16.17 -11.82
CA ILE A 292 10.89 -16.42 -11.89
C ILE A 292 10.51 -16.55 -13.35
N CYS A 293 9.57 -17.44 -13.63
CA CYS A 293 9.10 -17.71 -14.96
C CYS A 293 7.57 -17.72 -15.03
N PHE A 294 7.02 -17.13 -16.10
CA PHE A 294 5.59 -17.13 -16.40
C PHE A 294 5.37 -17.44 -17.89
N MET A 295 4.37 -18.27 -18.18
CA MET A 295 3.97 -18.63 -19.52
C MET A 295 2.76 -17.80 -19.95
N VAL A 296 2.89 -17.08 -21.07
CA VAL A 296 1.80 -16.35 -21.71
C VAL A 296 1.31 -17.20 -22.89
N PRO A 297 0.09 -17.72 -22.86
CA PRO A 297 -0.42 -18.62 -23.89
C PRO A 297 -0.83 -17.85 -25.14
N GLY A 298 -0.73 -18.51 -26.29
CA GLY A 298 -1.33 -18.05 -27.57
C GLY A 298 -0.68 -16.82 -28.17
N VAL A 299 0.58 -16.53 -27.87
CA VAL A 299 1.32 -15.41 -28.44
C VAL A 299 1.95 -15.80 -29.76
N LEU A 300 1.65 -15.05 -30.83
CA LEU A 300 2.15 -15.33 -32.19
C LEU A 300 3.66 -15.02 -32.31
N PRO A 301 4.50 -16.02 -32.64
CA PRO A 301 5.95 -15.83 -32.75
C PRO A 301 6.38 -14.97 -33.94
N ASP A 302 5.54 -14.89 -34.99
CA ASP A 302 5.84 -14.16 -36.25
C ASP A 302 5.56 -12.65 -36.14
N THR A 303 5.17 -12.19 -34.98
CA THR A 303 4.90 -10.77 -34.71
C THR A 303 5.85 -10.24 -33.64
N LEU A 304 6.12 -8.94 -33.67
CA LEU A 304 6.92 -8.30 -32.63
C LEU A 304 6.08 -8.16 -31.35
N ASN A 305 6.48 -8.86 -30.32
CA ASN A 305 5.88 -8.81 -28.99
C ASN A 305 6.82 -8.07 -28.03
N THR A 306 6.29 -7.07 -27.32
CA THR A 306 7.04 -6.29 -26.34
C THR A 306 6.49 -6.56 -24.97
N VAL A 307 7.36 -6.97 -24.04
CA VAL A 307 7.00 -7.35 -22.66
C VAL A 307 7.61 -6.35 -21.69
N ARG A 308 6.84 -5.94 -20.70
CA ARG A 308 7.33 -5.22 -19.51
C ARG A 308 6.62 -5.74 -18.27
N ILE A 309 7.29 -5.63 -17.13
CA ILE A 309 6.81 -6.19 -15.85
C ILE A 309 6.90 -5.11 -14.79
N ARG A 310 5.91 -5.05 -13.92
CA ARG A 310 5.97 -4.32 -12.66
C ARG A 310 5.60 -5.22 -11.50
N VAL A 311 6.00 -4.84 -10.31
CA VAL A 311 5.84 -5.65 -9.11
C VAL A 311 5.34 -4.78 -7.96
N LYS A 312 4.57 -5.36 -7.07
CA LYS A 312 4.18 -4.76 -5.79
C LYS A 312 4.34 -5.79 -4.66
N THR A 313 4.38 -5.32 -3.44
CA THR A 313 4.23 -6.17 -2.25
C THR A 313 2.82 -6.76 -2.19
N ASN A 314 2.67 -7.90 -1.50
CA ASN A 314 1.36 -8.53 -1.30
C ASN A 314 0.99 -8.63 0.19
N LYS A 315 -0.28 -8.94 0.45
CA LYS A 315 -0.83 -9.03 1.80
C LYS A 315 -0.34 -10.23 2.62
N LEU A 316 0.40 -11.15 2.03
CA LEU A 316 1.02 -12.25 2.77
C LEU A 316 2.13 -11.77 3.71
N CYS A 317 2.84 -10.70 3.31
CA CYS A 317 3.98 -10.17 4.04
C CYS A 317 3.84 -8.70 4.45
N TYR A 318 2.95 -7.94 3.82
CA TYR A 318 2.82 -6.49 4.01
C TYR A 318 1.34 -6.09 4.17
N GLU A 319 1.08 -5.05 4.94
CA GLU A 319 -0.30 -4.56 5.17
C GLU A 319 -0.86 -3.81 3.96
N ASP A 320 -0.01 -3.07 3.24
CA ASP A 320 -0.39 -2.28 2.07
C ASP A 320 0.19 -2.87 0.78
N ASP A 321 -0.69 -3.13 -0.19
CA ASP A 321 -0.37 -3.70 -1.49
C ASP A 321 -0.66 -2.74 -2.67
N LYS A 322 -0.75 -1.44 -2.41
CA LYS A 322 -1.19 -0.46 -3.43
C LYS A 322 -0.06 0.10 -4.30
N LEU A 323 1.18 0.07 -3.79
CA LEU A 323 2.31 0.73 -4.44
C LEU A 323 3.02 -0.20 -5.44
N TRP A 324 2.73 0.00 -6.72
CA TRP A 324 3.46 -0.64 -7.81
C TRP A 324 4.86 -0.06 -7.98
N SER A 325 5.82 -0.90 -8.33
CA SER A 325 7.11 -0.45 -8.90
C SER A 325 6.87 0.34 -10.18
N ASN A 326 7.88 1.01 -10.67
CA ASN A 326 7.89 1.43 -12.06
C ASN A 326 7.90 0.17 -12.95
N TRP A 327 7.53 0.33 -14.23
CA TRP A 327 7.68 -0.74 -15.22
C TRP A 327 9.17 -1.06 -15.43
N SER A 328 9.49 -2.34 -15.66
CA SER A 328 10.82 -2.78 -16.11
C SER A 328 11.18 -2.14 -17.44
N GLN A 329 12.44 -2.21 -17.82
CA GLN A 329 12.81 -2.02 -19.21
C GLN A 329 12.03 -3.02 -20.07
N ALA A 330 11.48 -2.54 -21.17
CA ALA A 330 10.77 -3.37 -22.12
C ALA A 330 11.76 -4.28 -22.87
N MET A 331 11.39 -5.54 -23.03
CA MET A 331 12.13 -6.49 -23.85
C MET A 331 11.22 -6.97 -24.97
N SER A 332 11.76 -7.13 -26.18
CA SER A 332 10.96 -7.53 -27.35
C SER A 332 11.48 -8.83 -27.94
N ILE A 333 10.56 -9.64 -28.47
CA ILE A 333 10.82 -10.91 -29.15
C ILE A 333 9.92 -11.02 -30.38
N GLY A 334 10.39 -11.70 -31.45
CA GLY A 334 9.68 -11.86 -32.71
C GLY A 334 10.18 -10.88 -33.78
N GLN A 335 9.52 -10.88 -34.91
CA GLN A 335 9.92 -10.06 -36.05
C GLN A 335 9.00 -8.87 -36.26
N LYS A 336 9.58 -7.71 -36.48
CA LYS A 336 8.81 -6.54 -36.92
C LYS A 336 8.31 -6.81 -38.31
N ALA A 337 7.00 -6.67 -38.56
CA ALA A 337 6.45 -6.77 -39.91
C ALA A 337 7.26 -5.90 -40.88
N ASN A 338 7.84 -6.55 -41.92
CA ASN A 338 8.66 -5.83 -42.88
C ASN A 338 7.71 -5.14 -43.86
N PRO A 339 7.57 -3.81 -43.86
CA PRO A 339 6.66 -3.11 -44.78
C PRO A 339 6.98 -3.38 -46.24
N THR A 340 8.24 -3.70 -46.58
CA THR A 340 8.68 -4.06 -47.91
C THR A 340 8.00 -5.32 -48.43
N PHE A 341 7.74 -6.33 -47.57
CA PHE A 341 7.05 -7.54 -47.98
C PHE A 341 5.57 -7.30 -48.32
N TYR A 342 4.89 -6.43 -47.62
CA TYR A 342 3.52 -6.01 -47.96
C TYR A 342 3.44 -5.22 -49.24
N ILE A 343 4.38 -4.33 -49.49
CA ILE A 343 4.45 -3.53 -50.73
C ILE A 343 4.73 -4.45 -51.92
N THR A 344 5.64 -5.43 -51.79
CA THR A 344 5.96 -6.36 -52.90
C THR A 344 4.80 -7.31 -53.18
N THR A 345 4.16 -7.90 -52.18
CA THR A 345 3.05 -8.85 -52.43
C THR A 345 1.76 -8.17 -52.86
N LEU A 346 1.38 -7.03 -52.29
CA LEU A 346 0.12 -6.35 -52.60
C LEU A 346 0.16 -5.47 -53.86
N LEU A 347 1.30 -4.90 -54.19
CA LEU A 347 1.44 -3.98 -55.31
C LEU A 347 2.20 -4.57 -56.49
N ILE A 348 3.36 -5.20 -56.27
CA ILE A 348 4.25 -5.65 -57.34
C ILE A 348 3.73 -6.93 -58.00
N ILE A 349 3.27 -7.90 -57.24
CA ILE A 349 2.77 -9.18 -57.82
C ILE A 349 1.53 -8.95 -58.71
N PRO A 350 0.47 -8.21 -58.31
CA PRO A 350 -0.64 -7.93 -59.22
C PRO A 350 -0.25 -7.19 -60.49
N VAL A 351 0.71 -6.26 -60.41
CA VAL A 351 1.21 -5.54 -61.60
C VAL A 351 1.92 -6.49 -62.54
N ILE A 352 2.77 -7.39 -62.05
CA ILE A 352 3.46 -8.39 -62.86
C ILE A 352 2.45 -9.33 -63.54
N VAL A 353 1.43 -9.81 -62.78
CA VAL A 353 0.38 -10.67 -63.32
C VAL A 353 -0.42 -9.93 -64.39
N ALA A 354 -0.83 -8.70 -64.17
CA ALA A 354 -1.53 -7.88 -65.14
C ALA A 354 -0.71 -7.68 -66.42
N ALA A 355 0.59 -7.36 -66.27
CA ALA A 355 1.51 -7.23 -67.39
C ALA A 355 1.65 -8.52 -68.19
N ALA A 356 1.79 -9.68 -67.51
CA ALA A 356 1.85 -10.99 -68.17
C ALA A 356 0.57 -11.29 -68.96
N VAL A 357 -0.60 -11.01 -68.38
CA VAL A 357 -1.90 -11.20 -69.09
C VAL A 357 -2.00 -10.31 -70.31
N ILE A 358 -1.58 -9.04 -70.25
CA ILE A 358 -1.56 -8.12 -71.39
C ILE A 358 -0.66 -8.68 -72.51
N VAL A 359 0.55 -9.12 -72.15
CA VAL A 359 1.48 -9.72 -73.14
C VAL A 359 0.87 -10.97 -73.74
N LEU A 360 0.22 -11.84 -73.01
CA LEU A 360 -0.45 -13.01 -73.50
C LEU A 360 -1.60 -12.66 -74.49
N LEU A 361 -2.42 -11.68 -74.15
CA LEU A 361 -3.49 -11.19 -75.00
C LEU A 361 -2.96 -10.60 -76.31
N LEU A 362 -1.87 -9.82 -76.25
CA LEU A 362 -1.22 -9.29 -77.48
C LEU A 362 -0.66 -10.40 -78.33
N TYR A 363 -0.03 -11.43 -77.71
CA TYR A 363 0.48 -12.60 -78.46
C TYR A 363 -0.66 -13.37 -79.12
N LEU A 364 -1.76 -13.64 -78.43
CA LEU A 364 -2.94 -14.30 -79.00
C LEU A 364 -3.57 -13.46 -80.17
N LYS A 365 -3.63 -12.16 -80.03
CA LYS A 365 -4.11 -11.26 -81.08
C LYS A 365 -3.19 -11.23 -82.25
N SER A 366 -1.85 -11.30 -82.13
CA SER A 366 -0.87 -11.41 -83.18
C SER A 366 -0.97 -12.70 -83.98
N THR A 367 -1.08 -13.86 -83.28
CA THR A 367 -1.22 -15.18 -83.88
C THR A 367 -2.55 -15.33 -84.55
N GLY A 368 -3.64 -14.80 -83.96
CA GLY A 368 -4.98 -14.81 -84.58
C GLY A 368 -5.03 -13.96 -85.91
N ARG A 369 -4.32 -12.87 -85.96
CA ARG A 369 -4.13 -12.10 -87.26
C ARG A 369 -3.33 -12.89 -88.28
N SER A 370 -2.35 -13.69 -87.91
CA SER A 370 -1.56 -14.56 -88.82
C SER A 370 -2.43 -15.61 -89.46
N MET A 371 -3.35 -16.25 -88.74
CA MET A 371 -4.28 -17.25 -89.31
C MET A 371 -5.35 -16.64 -90.19
N THR A 372 -5.82 -15.43 -89.96
CA THR A 372 -6.81 -14.76 -90.88
C THR A 372 -6.14 -14.31 -92.20
N SER A 373 -4.82 -14.03 -92.22
CA SER A 373 -4.11 -13.70 -93.44
C SER A 373 -3.84 -14.89 -94.38
N MET A 374 -3.87 -16.15 -93.85
CA MET A 374 -3.65 -17.34 -94.73
C MET A 374 -4.94 -17.83 -95.39
N ARG A 375 -6.12 -17.27 -95.15
CA ARG A 375 -7.42 -17.77 -95.61
C ARG A 375 -7.93 -17.00 -96.86
N SER A 376 -7.21 -16.10 -97.46
CA SER A 376 -7.60 -15.34 -98.60
C SER A 376 -6.59 -15.52 -99.83
N LYS A 377 -6.54 -16.76 -100.36
CA LYS A 377 -5.98 -16.92 -101.73
C LYS A 377 -7.20 -17.19 -102.63
N PRO A 378 -7.36 -16.40 -103.73
CA PRO A 378 -8.50 -16.61 -104.65
C PRO A 378 -8.29 -17.80 -105.54
N LYS A 379 -9.32 -18.62 -105.72
CA LYS A 379 -9.45 -19.73 -106.72
C LYS A 379 -9.41 -19.12 -108.11
N LYS A 380 -8.36 -19.44 -108.90
CA LYS A 380 -8.40 -19.18 -110.38
C LYS A 380 -9.46 -20.04 -111.06
N LYS A 381 -10.46 -19.48 -111.66
CA LYS A 381 -11.36 -20.09 -112.62
C LYS A 381 -10.60 -20.48 -113.85
N LEU A 382 -10.64 -21.81 -114.21
CA LEU A 382 -10.29 -22.33 -115.51
C LEU A 382 -11.60 -22.35 -116.33
N THR A 383 -11.63 -21.58 -117.41
CA THR A 383 -12.62 -21.73 -118.48
C THR A 383 -11.95 -22.30 -119.72
N LEU A 384 -12.60 -23.33 -120.31
CA LEU A 384 -12.35 -23.80 -121.67
C LEU A 384 -12.57 -22.76 -122.60
#